data_29ad69e4b960f7c15f1582824571ce3f
#
_entry.id   29ad69e4b960f7c15f1582824571ce3f
#
_cell.length_a   1.000
_cell.length_b   1.000
_cell.length_c   1.000
_cell.angle_alpha   90.00
_cell.angle_beta   90.00
_cell.angle_gamma   90.00
#
_symmetry.space_group_name_H-M   'P 1'
#
loop_
_entity.id
_entity.type
_entity.pdbx_description
1 polymer ?
#
loop_
_entity_poly.entity_id
_entity_poly.type
_entity_poly.pdbx_seq_one_letter_code
_entity_poly.pdbx_strand_id
1 'polypeptide(L)'
;MRSHFQDPQMSKPGFCRFASLFLLLATACSGIALRAQSADAVPSHTFSRVSLDKSFPGSTSGRLLLFIGPASDAATAVDINMMSPASVFVAAKEIPILAPGGSVDIDADDVVFPGPVSKAPAGNYRVQAVLDVNHSYNYDGRAAGDLVTAPVSISIPITNSSIPALTLTQVVPEPPDPLADRPDVNAALRPLDLVSPVLTQFWGREIHMRAWVLLPPHYSDRPNARYPTEYFTHGFGGTLNGLRARYAPILYDRMKQGKMPEMIWVLLDESSPTGTHEFADSVNNGPWGTALTTELIPRIERSYRMDARTSGRFLQGHSSGGWATLWLQTTYPKIFGGTWSTSPDPSDFHFFSTIDLYAPHANFYYAADGTLTPILRDHGHPLSNMRQLAGLEAVLGPYGGQLASFEWVFSPRGPDGRPMPLFNRTTGDIDPAVASYWRSHYDIVEHLKTDWKSIGHDLQGKIHLVVGTDDTFYLDGAAHSLQTTLDQLGGKPQFTFLPGRSHFNVYVDGDDRYALFDRIAAEMYAVARPARKGH
;
A
#
# COMPACT_ATOMS: atom_id res chain seq x y z
N MET A 1 -8.45 1.54 -64.75
CA MET A 1 -9.65 2.16 -65.34
C MET A 1 -10.07 3.22 -64.35
N ARG A 2 -9.64 4.51 -64.49
CA ARG A 2 -10.30 5.62 -65.22
C ARG A 2 -11.82 5.59 -64.94
N SER A 3 -12.50 6.60 -64.46
CA SER A 3 -12.38 8.06 -64.66
C SER A 3 -13.42 8.80 -63.83
N HIS A 4 -13.11 9.97 -63.42
CA HIS A 4 -13.60 11.34 -63.72
C HIS A 4 -14.68 11.88 -62.77
N PHE A 5 -14.30 12.97 -62.05
CA PHE A 5 -14.56 14.42 -62.30
C PHE A 5 -16.02 14.82 -62.11
N GLN A 6 -16.37 15.75 -61.24
CA GLN A 6 -16.37 17.19 -61.49
C GLN A 6 -16.86 17.98 -60.26
N ASP A 7 -16.10 19.01 -59.92
CA ASP A 7 -16.55 20.22 -59.21
C ASP A 7 -17.19 21.18 -60.26
N PRO A 8 -18.09 22.08 -59.92
CA PRO A 8 -17.70 23.47 -60.00
C PRO A 8 -18.36 24.50 -59.05
N GLN A 9 -17.53 25.45 -58.68
CA GLN A 9 -17.62 26.94 -58.79
C GLN A 9 -18.63 27.73 -57.91
N MET A 10 -17.99 28.50 -57.13
CA MET A 10 -18.02 29.98 -56.81
C MET A 10 -19.09 30.86 -57.47
N SER A 11 -19.70 31.75 -56.69
CA SER A 11 -19.93 33.15 -57.07
C SER A 11 -20.07 34.09 -55.86
N LYS A 12 -19.24 35.15 -55.85
CA LYS A 12 -19.44 36.45 -55.21
C LYS A 12 -19.82 37.42 -56.36
N PRO A 13 -20.17 38.73 -56.18
CA PRO A 13 -20.37 39.61 -55.02
C PRO A 13 -21.57 40.56 -55.15
N GLY A 14 -21.83 41.40 -54.16
CA GLY A 14 -22.77 42.54 -54.32
C GLY A 14 -22.62 43.59 -53.22
N PHE A 15 -21.88 44.64 -53.54
CA PHE A 15 -21.82 45.92 -52.83
C PHE A 15 -23.09 46.74 -53.06
N CYS A 16 -23.64 47.39 -52.02
CA CYS A 16 -24.32 48.65 -52.21
C CYS A 16 -24.17 49.58 -50.96
N ARG A 17 -23.82 50.79 -51.24
CA ARG A 17 -23.57 51.93 -50.34
C ARG A 17 -24.88 52.77 -50.14
N PHE A 18 -24.76 53.73 -49.22
CA PHE A 18 -25.53 54.95 -48.92
C PHE A 18 -26.60 54.78 -47.83
N ALA A 19 -26.82 55.66 -46.86
CA ALA A 19 -26.44 57.07 -46.69
C ALA A 19 -26.55 57.48 -45.20
N SER A 20 -25.81 58.48 -44.85
CA SER A 20 -25.84 59.19 -43.58
C SER A 20 -27.16 59.91 -43.28
N LEU A 21 -27.57 59.97 -42.01
CA LEU A 21 -28.41 61.02 -41.48
C LEU A 21 -27.98 61.41 -40.07
N PHE A 22 -27.51 62.62 -39.92
CA PHE A 22 -27.27 63.32 -38.65
C PHE A 22 -28.59 63.65 -37.96
N LEU A 23 -28.74 63.37 -36.66
CA LEU A 23 -29.59 64.18 -35.79
C LEU A 23 -28.96 64.27 -34.43
N LEU A 24 -28.59 65.49 -34.03
CA LEU A 24 -28.26 65.89 -32.70
C LEU A 24 -29.53 65.84 -31.81
N LEU A 25 -29.43 65.38 -30.57
CA LEU A 25 -30.03 66.03 -29.40
C LEU A 25 -29.59 65.43 -28.06
N ALA A 26 -29.12 66.34 -27.24
CA ALA A 26 -29.31 66.44 -25.79
C ALA A 26 -28.64 65.44 -24.82
N THR A 27 -27.65 65.94 -24.18
CA THR A 27 -27.07 65.62 -22.88
C THR A 27 -28.09 65.17 -21.82
N ALA A 28 -27.90 63.92 -21.32
CA ALA A 28 -28.27 63.56 -19.97
C ALA A 28 -27.06 62.91 -19.30
N CYS A 29 -26.43 63.61 -18.38
CA CYS A 29 -25.43 63.09 -17.47
C CYS A 29 -26.06 62.02 -16.57
N SER A 30 -25.93 60.75 -16.93
CA SER A 30 -26.16 59.65 -16.01
C SER A 30 -24.79 59.11 -15.60
N GLY A 31 -24.42 59.34 -14.34
CA GLY A 31 -23.18 58.83 -13.78
C GLY A 31 -23.14 57.31 -13.86
N ILE A 32 -22.35 56.80 -14.79
CA ILE A 32 -21.94 55.42 -14.81
C ILE A 32 -20.93 55.28 -13.68
N ALA A 33 -21.38 54.78 -12.53
CA ALA A 33 -20.47 54.27 -11.52
C ALA A 33 -19.69 53.12 -12.18
N LEU A 34 -18.44 53.36 -12.58
CA LEU A 34 -17.49 52.30 -12.83
C LEU A 34 -17.42 51.48 -11.53
N ARG A 35 -18.13 50.35 -11.48
CA ARG A 35 -17.73 49.28 -10.57
C ARG A 35 -16.34 48.91 -10.99
N ALA A 36 -15.34 49.32 -10.23
CA ALA A 36 -14.04 48.67 -10.25
C ALA A 36 -14.30 47.18 -10.04
N GLN A 37 -14.16 46.37 -11.09
CA GLN A 37 -13.96 44.95 -10.90
C GLN A 37 -12.72 44.88 -10.00
N SER A 38 -12.93 44.41 -8.78
CA SER A 38 -11.83 43.99 -7.93
C SER A 38 -11.04 43.05 -8.80
N ALA A 39 -9.82 43.42 -9.19
CA ALA A 39 -8.87 42.48 -9.69
C ALA A 39 -8.92 41.30 -8.69
N ASP A 40 -9.27 40.12 -9.16
CA ASP A 40 -9.20 38.91 -8.35
C ASP A 40 -7.79 38.92 -7.76
N ALA A 41 -7.71 39.17 -6.46
CA ALA A 41 -6.43 39.12 -5.77
C ALA A 41 -5.88 37.73 -6.02
N VAL A 42 -4.71 37.65 -6.64
CA VAL A 42 -3.98 36.39 -6.77
C VAL A 42 -3.96 35.77 -5.39
N PRO A 43 -4.48 34.53 -5.21
CA PRO A 43 -4.54 33.93 -3.90
C PRO A 43 -3.13 33.98 -3.31
N SER A 44 -2.97 34.64 -2.15
CA SER A 44 -1.67 34.69 -1.49
C SER A 44 -1.38 33.30 -0.95
N HIS A 45 -0.41 32.61 -1.55
CA HIS A 45 0.07 31.32 -1.08
C HIS A 45 0.70 31.44 0.30
N THR A 46 0.59 30.40 1.08
CA THR A 46 1.14 30.29 2.43
C THR A 46 2.45 29.54 2.40
N PHE A 47 3.52 30.16 2.87
CA PHE A 47 4.86 29.56 2.86
C PHE A 47 5.36 29.26 4.26
N SER A 48 6.19 28.23 4.38
CA SER A 48 7.05 27.99 5.54
C SER A 48 8.51 27.91 5.09
N ARG A 49 9.39 28.56 5.81
CA ARG A 49 10.84 28.41 5.62
C ARG A 49 11.35 27.28 6.51
N VAL A 50 11.98 26.28 5.90
CA VAL A 50 12.59 25.15 6.62
C VAL A 50 14.10 25.20 6.39
N SER A 51 14.86 25.18 7.48
CA SER A 51 16.34 25.19 7.45
C SER A 51 16.92 23.90 8.04
N LEU A 52 18.11 23.52 7.61
CA LEU A 52 18.92 22.48 8.23
C LEU A 52 19.85 23.12 9.27
N ASP A 53 19.87 22.59 10.48
CA ASP A 53 20.76 23.10 11.53
C ASP A 53 22.23 23.02 11.10
N LYS A 54 23.03 24.00 11.52
CA LYS A 54 24.45 24.09 11.18
C LYS A 54 25.31 22.98 11.77
N SER A 55 24.83 22.31 12.81
CA SER A 55 25.52 21.21 13.47
C SER A 55 25.55 19.91 12.68
N PHE A 56 24.73 19.78 11.64
CA PHE A 56 24.75 18.58 10.80
C PHE A 56 26.08 18.47 10.02
N PRO A 57 26.61 17.23 9.86
CA PRO A 57 27.95 17.02 9.32
C PRO A 57 28.05 17.24 7.80
N GLY A 58 26.91 17.27 7.10
CA GLY A 58 26.88 17.39 5.63
C GLY A 58 25.51 17.72 5.08
N SER A 59 25.48 17.94 3.77
CA SER A 59 24.25 18.18 3.03
C SER A 59 23.40 16.90 3.00
N THR A 60 22.10 17.07 2.94
CA THR A 60 21.11 16.00 2.85
C THR A 60 20.16 16.26 1.66
N SER A 61 19.42 15.24 1.26
CA SER A 61 18.35 15.28 0.27
C SER A 61 17.16 14.45 0.77
N GLY A 62 16.03 14.59 0.14
CA GLY A 62 14.84 13.80 0.47
C GLY A 62 13.55 14.56 0.17
N ARG A 63 12.44 13.96 0.58
CA ARG A 63 11.14 14.60 0.47
C ARG A 63 10.80 15.37 1.75
N LEU A 64 10.70 16.68 1.64
CA LEU A 64 10.28 17.54 2.74
C LEU A 64 8.75 17.49 2.84
N LEU A 65 8.26 17.08 4.01
CA LEU A 65 6.84 17.02 4.37
C LEU A 65 6.57 18.04 5.47
N LEU A 66 5.53 18.86 5.30
CA LEU A 66 5.08 19.83 6.28
C LEU A 66 3.69 19.40 6.79
N PHE A 67 3.63 18.90 8.01
CA PHE A 67 2.40 18.46 8.66
C PHE A 67 1.78 19.59 9.46
N ILE A 68 0.47 19.83 9.29
CA ILE A 68 -0.30 20.81 10.03
C ILE A 68 -1.58 20.14 10.54
N GLY A 69 -1.61 19.82 11.82
CA GLY A 69 -2.72 19.13 12.49
C GLY A 69 -3.36 19.96 13.59
N PRO A 70 -4.59 19.62 14.01
CA PRO A 70 -5.25 20.28 15.15
C PRO A 70 -4.35 20.28 16.39
N ALA A 71 -4.37 21.37 17.15
CA ALA A 71 -3.61 21.47 18.39
C ALA A 71 -4.10 20.41 19.38
N SER A 72 -3.16 19.58 19.87
CA SER A 72 -3.38 18.63 20.96
C SER A 72 -2.24 18.76 21.94
N ASP A 73 -2.53 18.98 23.21
CA ASP A 73 -1.52 19.16 24.27
C ASP A 73 -0.71 17.89 24.53
N ALA A 74 -1.26 16.73 24.18
CA ALA A 74 -0.64 15.43 24.42
C ALA A 74 0.31 14.96 23.30
N ALA A 75 0.23 15.54 22.10
CA ALA A 75 1.00 15.05 20.96
C ALA A 75 2.43 15.61 20.94
N THR A 76 3.43 14.74 20.97
CA THR A 76 4.85 15.10 20.80
C THR A 76 5.23 15.28 19.32
N ALA A 77 4.40 14.80 18.41
CA ALA A 77 4.59 14.87 16.96
C ALA A 77 3.27 15.22 16.26
N VAL A 78 3.36 15.83 15.07
CA VAL A 78 2.23 16.01 14.16
C VAL A 78 2.37 14.96 13.06
N ASP A 79 1.36 14.10 12.92
CA ASP A 79 1.40 12.99 11.97
C ASP A 79 0.03 12.75 11.33
N ILE A 80 -0.01 11.99 10.24
CA ILE A 80 -1.26 11.59 9.59
C ILE A 80 -2.04 10.60 10.45
N ASN A 81 -3.36 10.61 10.27
CA ASN A 81 -4.23 9.58 10.80
C ASN A 81 -4.88 8.84 9.64
N MET A 82 -4.46 7.59 9.38
CA MET A 82 -4.97 6.79 8.27
C MET A 82 -6.48 6.53 8.35
N MET A 83 -7.06 6.49 9.55
CA MET A 83 -8.52 6.33 9.74
C MET A 83 -9.28 7.64 9.52
N SER A 84 -8.59 8.77 9.50
CA SER A 84 -9.15 10.11 9.22
C SER A 84 -8.14 10.93 8.43
N PRO A 85 -7.81 10.54 7.18
CA PRO A 85 -6.68 11.10 6.44
C PRO A 85 -6.78 12.62 6.22
N ALA A 86 -8.00 13.15 6.07
CA ALA A 86 -8.23 14.58 5.88
C ALA A 86 -8.14 15.42 7.17
N SER A 87 -7.84 14.83 8.33
CA SER A 87 -7.74 15.56 9.61
C SER A 87 -6.43 16.34 9.77
N VAL A 88 -5.42 16.04 8.97
CA VAL A 88 -4.09 16.69 8.96
C VAL A 88 -3.78 17.17 7.56
N PHE A 89 -3.34 18.42 7.43
CA PHE A 89 -2.82 18.96 6.19
C PHE A 89 -1.36 18.51 6.05
N VAL A 90 -0.99 18.06 4.86
CA VAL A 90 0.38 17.69 4.51
C VAL A 90 0.75 18.40 3.23
N ALA A 91 1.75 19.27 3.27
CA ALA A 91 2.37 19.82 2.07
C ALA A 91 3.72 19.15 1.82
N ALA A 92 4.13 19.05 0.56
CA ALA A 92 5.35 18.35 0.19
C ALA A 92 6.21 19.10 -0.83
N LYS A 93 7.53 18.87 -0.74
CA LYS A 93 8.50 19.37 -1.71
C LYS A 93 9.70 18.43 -1.79
N GLU A 94 10.11 18.08 -3.01
CA GLU A 94 11.34 17.32 -3.22
C GLU A 94 12.56 18.21 -3.05
N ILE A 95 13.53 17.78 -2.24
CA ILE A 95 14.74 18.53 -1.91
C ILE A 95 15.96 17.77 -2.44
N PRO A 96 16.53 18.18 -3.57
CA PRO A 96 17.69 17.50 -4.15
C PRO A 96 18.97 17.70 -3.33
N ILE A 97 19.08 18.82 -2.61
CA ILE A 97 20.18 19.12 -1.71
C ILE A 97 19.80 20.22 -0.70
N LEU A 98 20.10 20.01 0.57
CA LEU A 98 19.97 20.99 1.66
C LEU A 98 21.27 20.97 2.48
N ALA A 99 22.04 22.06 2.41
CA ALA A 99 23.30 22.18 3.14
C ALA A 99 23.07 22.61 4.60
N PRO A 100 23.96 22.26 5.54
CA PRO A 100 23.93 22.78 6.92
C PRO A 100 23.90 24.32 6.94
N GLY A 101 22.92 24.89 7.65
CA GLY A 101 22.63 26.32 7.68
C GLY A 101 21.90 26.86 6.43
N GLY A 102 21.69 26.03 5.43
CA GLY A 102 20.84 26.36 4.27
C GLY A 102 19.36 26.28 4.62
N SER A 103 18.52 26.87 3.77
CA SER A 103 17.07 26.86 3.92
C SER A 103 16.35 26.71 2.59
N VAL A 104 15.10 26.24 2.65
CA VAL A 104 14.18 26.10 1.53
C VAL A 104 12.80 26.60 1.95
N ASP A 105 12.08 27.24 1.05
CA ASP A 105 10.67 27.59 1.27
C ASP A 105 9.80 26.49 0.69
N ILE A 106 8.85 26.00 1.48
CA ILE A 106 7.79 25.08 1.08
C ILE A 106 6.46 25.84 0.98
N ASP A 107 5.76 25.66 -0.13
CA ASP A 107 4.45 26.21 -0.39
C ASP A 107 3.40 25.26 0.18
N ALA A 108 2.65 25.71 1.17
CA ALA A 108 1.62 24.94 1.83
C ALA A 108 0.27 24.93 1.07
N ASP A 109 0.22 25.54 -0.11
CA ASP A 109 -0.98 25.63 -0.94
C ASP A 109 -0.82 24.98 -2.32
N ASP A 110 0.37 24.45 -2.66
CA ASP A 110 0.67 23.82 -3.94
C ASP A 110 0.53 22.29 -3.87
N VAL A 111 1.59 21.55 -3.62
CA VAL A 111 1.54 20.08 -3.46
C VAL A 111 1.08 19.74 -2.06
N VAL A 112 -0.23 19.67 -1.87
CA VAL A 112 -0.85 19.59 -0.53
C VAL A 112 -2.11 18.72 -0.52
N PHE A 113 -2.37 18.06 0.62
CA PHE A 113 -3.58 17.31 0.93
C PHE A 113 -4.07 17.70 2.35
N PRO A 114 -5.40 17.79 2.62
CA PRO A 114 -6.54 17.55 1.71
C PRO A 114 -6.86 18.74 0.81
N GLY A 115 -6.18 19.84 0.94
CA GLY A 115 -6.31 21.04 0.14
C GLY A 115 -5.47 22.19 0.69
N PRO A 116 -5.48 23.38 0.05
CA PRO A 116 -4.65 24.52 0.42
C PRO A 116 -4.79 24.92 1.89
N VAL A 117 -3.68 25.12 2.58
CA VAL A 117 -3.65 25.51 4.00
C VAL A 117 -4.26 26.91 4.19
N SER A 118 -4.13 27.80 3.20
CA SER A 118 -4.78 29.11 3.20
C SER A 118 -6.33 29.04 3.28
N LYS A 119 -6.91 27.87 2.96
CA LYS A 119 -8.36 27.60 3.02
C LYS A 119 -8.75 26.70 4.21
N ALA A 120 -7.78 26.35 5.06
CA ALA A 120 -8.06 25.52 6.23
C ALA A 120 -9.03 26.21 7.20
N PRO A 121 -9.84 25.46 7.95
CA PRO A 121 -10.74 26.03 8.97
C PRO A 121 -9.98 26.89 9.99
N ALA A 122 -10.59 27.98 10.43
CA ALA A 122 -10.03 28.81 11.49
C ALA A 122 -9.89 28.00 12.79
N GLY A 123 -8.73 28.13 13.45
CA GLY A 123 -8.45 27.36 14.67
C GLY A 123 -6.99 27.39 15.08
N ASN A 124 -6.69 26.67 16.14
CA ASN A 124 -5.32 26.45 16.62
C ASN A 124 -4.79 25.12 16.09
N TYR A 125 -3.60 25.16 15.53
CA TYR A 125 -2.91 24.03 14.92
C TYR A 125 -1.47 23.92 15.44
N ARG A 126 -0.88 22.78 15.18
CA ARG A 126 0.58 22.59 15.32
C ARG A 126 1.15 22.25 13.94
N VAL A 127 2.30 22.80 13.66
CA VAL A 127 3.06 22.54 12.44
C VAL A 127 4.38 21.87 12.77
N GLN A 128 4.76 20.88 11.96
CA GLN A 128 6.04 20.17 12.07
C GLN A 128 6.53 19.81 10.67
N ALA A 129 7.82 20.00 10.42
CA ALA A 129 8.44 19.53 9.19
C ALA A 129 9.22 18.22 9.44
N VAL A 130 9.17 17.33 8.46
CA VAL A 130 9.92 16.09 8.36
C VAL A 130 10.64 16.06 7.02
N LEU A 131 11.92 15.80 7.00
CA LEU A 131 12.65 15.45 5.77
C LEU A 131 12.81 13.93 5.74
N ASP A 132 11.99 13.28 4.92
CA ASP A 132 12.04 11.86 4.62
C ASP A 132 13.23 11.62 3.67
N VAL A 133 14.33 11.13 4.22
CA VAL A 133 15.61 11.02 3.51
C VAL A 133 15.70 9.79 2.62
N ASN A 134 14.87 8.78 2.87
CA ASN A 134 14.87 7.51 2.14
C ASN A 134 13.59 7.29 1.32
N HIS A 135 12.67 8.25 1.30
CA HIS A 135 11.38 8.21 0.59
C HIS A 135 10.46 7.06 1.03
N SER A 136 10.53 6.66 2.31
CA SER A 136 9.74 5.56 2.85
C SER A 136 8.49 6.00 3.61
N TYR A 137 8.31 7.29 3.88
CA TYR A 137 7.23 7.81 4.74
C TYR A 137 5.84 7.30 4.34
N ASN A 138 5.59 7.11 3.06
CA ASN A 138 4.30 6.71 2.52
C ASN A 138 3.86 5.28 2.95
N TYR A 139 4.77 4.43 3.43
CA TYR A 139 4.47 3.06 3.88
C TYR A 139 5.07 2.71 5.24
N ASP A 140 6.18 3.35 5.65
CA ASP A 140 6.84 3.08 6.93
C ASP A 140 6.56 4.16 7.99
N GLY A 141 5.98 5.30 7.62
CA GLY A 141 5.93 6.49 8.46
C GLY A 141 7.32 7.10 8.61
N ARG A 142 7.60 7.71 9.77
CA ARG A 142 8.94 8.27 10.07
C ARG A 142 9.92 7.15 10.32
N ALA A 143 10.91 7.05 9.45
CA ALA A 143 11.96 6.06 9.55
C ALA A 143 13.18 6.59 10.31
N ALA A 144 13.99 5.68 10.82
CA ALA A 144 15.30 6.02 11.39
C ALA A 144 16.16 6.74 10.34
N GLY A 145 16.78 7.84 10.74
CA GLY A 145 17.55 8.69 9.84
C GLY A 145 16.79 9.90 9.29
N ASP A 146 15.46 9.92 9.31
CA ASP A 146 14.69 11.10 8.95
C ASP A 146 15.00 12.29 9.84
N LEU A 147 14.95 13.49 9.25
CA LEU A 147 15.19 14.72 10.00
C LEU A 147 13.87 15.39 10.36
N VAL A 148 13.74 15.82 11.61
CA VAL A 148 12.50 16.42 12.12
C VAL A 148 12.75 17.74 12.84
N THR A 149 11.72 18.61 12.80
CA THR A 149 11.69 19.83 13.62
C THR A 149 10.93 19.59 14.91
N ALA A 150 11.13 20.42 15.91
CA ALA A 150 10.15 20.53 16.99
C ALA A 150 8.80 21.04 16.43
N PRO A 151 7.66 20.56 16.95
CA PRO A 151 6.35 21.09 16.57
C PRO A 151 6.18 22.52 17.12
N VAL A 152 5.57 23.39 16.29
CA VAL A 152 5.29 24.81 16.63
C VAL A 152 3.79 25.06 16.57
N SER A 153 3.23 25.81 17.51
CA SER A 153 1.82 26.22 17.51
C SER A 153 1.60 27.37 16.55
N ILE A 154 0.52 27.29 15.78
CA ILE A 154 0.06 28.33 14.86
C ILE A 154 -1.45 28.52 14.98
N SER A 155 -1.95 29.69 14.54
CA SER A 155 -3.38 29.94 14.39
C SER A 155 -3.72 30.16 12.93
N ILE A 156 -4.82 29.60 12.45
CA ILE A 156 -5.39 29.86 11.14
C ILE A 156 -6.63 30.76 11.33
N PRO A 157 -6.79 31.82 10.55
CA PRO A 157 -6.02 32.26 9.39
C PRO A 157 -4.60 32.74 9.72
N ILE A 158 -3.66 32.42 8.83
CA ILE A 158 -2.26 32.78 8.99
C ILE A 158 -2.06 34.25 8.60
N THR A 159 -1.46 35.01 9.50
CA THR A 159 -1.15 36.43 9.27
C THR A 159 0.08 36.51 8.35
N ASN A 160 0.04 37.42 7.36
CA ASN A 160 1.13 37.70 6.42
C ASN A 160 1.52 36.49 5.53
N SER A 161 0.63 35.55 5.29
CA SER A 161 0.83 34.38 4.43
C SER A 161 2.10 33.58 4.72
N SER A 162 2.56 33.59 5.98
CA SER A 162 3.79 32.92 6.39
C SER A 162 3.59 32.11 7.67
N ILE A 163 3.91 30.82 7.58
CA ILE A 163 4.08 29.93 8.74
C ILE A 163 5.42 30.28 9.40
N PRO A 164 5.56 30.18 10.74
CA PRO A 164 6.85 30.39 11.40
C PRO A 164 7.95 29.53 10.78
N ALA A 165 9.16 30.10 10.72
CA ALA A 165 10.34 29.35 10.25
C ALA A 165 10.62 28.13 11.15
N LEU A 166 10.95 27.00 10.53
CA LEU A 166 11.23 25.73 11.20
C LEU A 166 12.69 25.35 10.97
N THR A 167 13.29 24.66 11.92
CA THR A 167 14.68 24.16 11.79
C THR A 167 14.71 22.68 12.08
N LEU A 168 15.20 21.90 11.10
CA LEU A 168 15.49 20.47 11.27
C LEU A 168 16.70 20.35 12.22
N THR A 169 16.47 19.84 13.41
CA THR A 169 17.46 19.77 14.49
C THR A 169 17.66 18.37 15.04
N GLN A 170 16.75 17.44 14.72
CA GLN A 170 16.73 16.11 15.29
C GLN A 170 16.73 15.06 14.18
N VAL A 171 17.44 13.97 14.42
CA VAL A 171 17.40 12.75 13.61
C VAL A 171 16.46 11.77 14.31
N VAL A 172 15.56 11.15 13.57
CA VAL A 172 14.75 10.04 14.10
C VAL A 172 15.71 8.90 14.46
N PRO A 173 15.76 8.47 15.72
CA PRO A 173 16.73 7.45 16.15
C PRO A 173 16.32 6.07 15.64
N GLU A 174 17.32 5.17 15.53
CA GLU A 174 17.04 3.74 15.41
C GLU A 174 16.20 3.28 16.61
N PRO A 175 15.14 2.48 16.38
CA PRO A 175 14.38 1.92 17.48
C PRO A 175 15.29 0.98 18.31
N PRO A 176 15.08 0.90 19.65
CA PRO A 176 15.81 -0.05 20.47
C PRO A 176 15.55 -1.49 19.99
N ASP A 177 16.50 -2.39 20.26
CA ASP A 177 16.31 -3.81 19.93
C ASP A 177 15.05 -4.35 20.63
N PRO A 178 14.01 -4.74 19.88
CA PRO A 178 12.74 -5.19 20.46
C PRO A 178 12.86 -6.50 21.24
N LEU A 179 13.95 -7.22 21.09
CA LEU A 179 14.24 -8.48 21.79
C LEU A 179 15.37 -8.36 22.83
N ALA A 180 15.75 -7.15 23.23
CA ALA A 180 16.77 -6.93 24.26
C ALA A 180 16.46 -7.70 25.57
N ASP A 181 15.19 -7.72 25.97
CA ASP A 181 14.72 -8.42 27.17
C ASP A 181 14.20 -9.85 26.90
N ARG A 182 14.41 -10.36 25.68
CA ARG A 182 13.95 -11.69 25.25
C ARG A 182 15.09 -12.52 24.65
N PRO A 183 16.12 -12.84 25.47
CA PRO A 183 17.27 -13.62 25.02
C PRO A 183 16.89 -15.02 24.53
N ASP A 184 15.82 -15.62 25.06
CA ASP A 184 15.29 -16.91 24.64
C ASP A 184 14.76 -16.87 23.19
N VAL A 185 13.95 -15.87 22.84
CA VAL A 185 13.44 -15.66 21.49
C VAL A 185 14.57 -15.29 20.53
N ASN A 186 15.44 -14.38 20.94
CA ASN A 186 16.59 -13.96 20.14
C ASN A 186 17.52 -15.13 19.80
N ALA A 187 17.74 -16.03 20.77
CA ALA A 187 18.51 -17.27 20.57
C ALA A 187 17.82 -18.28 19.63
N ALA A 188 16.51 -18.21 19.45
CA ALA A 188 15.75 -19.06 18.51
C ALA A 188 15.67 -18.46 17.10
N LEU A 189 15.90 -17.17 16.94
CA LEU A 189 15.88 -16.48 15.65
C LEU A 189 17.20 -16.61 14.90
N ARG A 190 17.09 -16.78 13.59
CA ARG A 190 18.22 -16.80 12.66
C ARG A 190 17.95 -15.80 11.55
N PRO A 191 18.80 -14.80 11.36
CA PRO A 191 18.69 -13.90 10.22
C PRO A 191 18.99 -14.65 8.93
N LEU A 192 18.23 -14.36 7.91
CA LEU A 192 18.48 -14.79 6.55
C LEU A 192 18.64 -13.56 5.67
N ASP A 193 19.75 -13.49 4.98
CA ASP A 193 20.03 -12.50 3.95
C ASP A 193 20.67 -13.25 2.78
N LEU A 194 19.94 -13.38 1.68
CA LEU A 194 20.32 -14.16 0.52
C LEU A 194 20.36 -13.26 -0.71
N VAL A 195 21.53 -13.09 -1.29
CA VAL A 195 21.63 -12.49 -2.64
C VAL A 195 20.93 -13.42 -3.62
N SER A 196 19.90 -12.90 -4.29
CA SER A 196 19.14 -13.64 -5.30
C SER A 196 19.76 -13.45 -6.68
N PRO A 197 20.30 -14.48 -7.32
CA PRO A 197 20.81 -14.41 -8.69
C PRO A 197 19.76 -13.93 -9.70
N VAL A 198 18.54 -14.47 -9.63
CA VAL A 198 17.50 -14.14 -10.62
C VAL A 198 17.00 -12.70 -10.47
N LEU A 199 16.86 -12.19 -9.25
CA LEU A 199 16.51 -10.79 -9.00
C LEU A 199 17.67 -9.85 -9.35
N THR A 200 18.90 -10.24 -9.03
CA THR A 200 20.12 -9.49 -9.39
C THR A 200 20.27 -9.36 -10.90
N GLN A 201 19.98 -10.42 -11.65
CA GLN A 201 19.98 -10.38 -13.11
C GLN A 201 18.89 -9.44 -13.65
N PHE A 202 17.70 -9.46 -13.06
CA PHE A 202 16.60 -8.59 -13.47
C PHE A 202 16.93 -7.10 -13.25
N TRP A 203 17.46 -6.76 -12.08
CA TRP A 203 17.74 -5.37 -11.69
C TRP A 203 19.09 -4.83 -12.14
N GLY A 204 20.01 -5.70 -12.60
CA GLY A 204 21.38 -5.32 -12.95
C GLY A 204 22.22 -4.86 -11.76
N ARG A 205 21.80 -5.14 -10.54
CA ARG A 205 22.48 -4.86 -9.27
C ARG A 205 22.10 -5.92 -8.24
N GLU A 206 22.92 -6.07 -7.22
CA GLU A 206 22.68 -7.03 -6.15
C GLU A 206 21.35 -6.76 -5.43
N ILE A 207 20.51 -7.79 -5.39
CA ILE A 207 19.20 -7.78 -4.70
C ILE A 207 19.17 -8.93 -3.70
N HIS A 208 18.72 -8.60 -2.50
CA HIS A 208 18.64 -9.51 -1.37
C HIS A 208 17.21 -9.95 -1.09
N MET A 209 17.04 -11.24 -0.82
CA MET A 209 15.85 -11.77 -0.16
C MET A 209 16.15 -11.93 1.33
N ARG A 210 15.31 -11.34 2.17
CA ARG A 210 15.50 -11.31 3.62
C ARG A 210 14.36 -12.00 4.36
N ALA A 211 14.70 -12.62 5.49
CA ALA A 211 13.73 -13.26 6.36
C ALA A 211 14.33 -13.46 7.77
N TRP A 212 13.44 -13.77 8.71
CA TRP A 212 13.83 -14.39 9.98
C TRP A 212 13.36 -15.84 10.01
N VAL A 213 14.24 -16.76 10.38
CA VAL A 213 13.88 -18.16 10.63
C VAL A 213 13.76 -18.34 12.15
N LEU A 214 12.53 -18.52 12.63
CA LEU A 214 12.24 -18.81 14.04
C LEU A 214 12.19 -20.33 14.24
N LEU A 215 13.10 -20.83 15.04
CA LEU A 215 13.17 -22.24 15.41
C LEU A 215 12.27 -22.52 16.61
N PRO A 216 11.60 -23.71 16.69
CA PRO A 216 10.76 -24.04 17.82
C PRO A 216 11.56 -24.23 19.12
N PRO A 217 10.95 -24.08 20.30
CA PRO A 217 11.64 -24.09 21.60
C PRO A 217 12.55 -25.30 21.84
N HIS A 218 12.12 -26.51 21.44
CA HIS A 218 12.88 -27.76 21.64
C HIS A 218 13.69 -28.20 20.40
N TYR A 219 14.01 -27.26 19.53
CA TYR A 219 14.75 -27.57 18.30
C TYR A 219 16.10 -28.25 18.60
N SER A 220 16.87 -27.73 19.56
CA SER A 220 18.17 -28.30 19.93
C SER A 220 18.08 -29.64 20.66
N ASP A 221 17.00 -29.85 21.43
CA ASP A 221 16.82 -31.05 22.26
C ASP A 221 16.44 -32.29 21.43
N ARG A 222 15.98 -32.08 20.20
CA ARG A 222 15.49 -33.12 19.29
C ARG A 222 16.28 -33.12 17.97
N PRO A 223 17.57 -33.54 17.97
CA PRO A 223 18.47 -33.37 16.81
C PRO A 223 18.00 -34.14 15.56
N ASN A 224 17.21 -35.20 15.73
CA ASN A 224 16.69 -36.01 14.61
C ASN A 224 15.27 -35.62 14.15
N ALA A 225 14.61 -34.68 14.86
CA ALA A 225 13.27 -34.26 14.49
C ALA A 225 13.32 -33.35 13.25
N ARG A 226 12.34 -33.53 12.36
CA ARG A 226 12.04 -32.59 11.27
C ARG A 226 10.71 -31.91 11.54
N TYR A 227 10.60 -30.69 11.07
CA TYR A 227 9.49 -29.82 11.40
C TYR A 227 8.75 -29.37 10.13
N PRO A 228 7.41 -29.31 10.16
CA PRO A 228 6.68 -28.55 9.17
C PRO A 228 7.15 -27.09 9.19
N THR A 229 7.05 -26.44 8.06
CA THR A 229 7.53 -25.06 7.90
C THR A 229 6.40 -24.19 7.43
N GLU A 230 6.18 -23.09 8.14
CA GLU A 230 5.28 -22.03 7.75
C GLU A 230 6.08 -20.85 7.20
N TYR A 231 5.72 -20.41 6.00
CA TYR A 231 6.21 -19.21 5.35
C TYR A 231 5.17 -18.12 5.57
N PHE A 232 5.48 -17.24 6.51
CA PHE A 232 4.61 -16.13 6.91
C PHE A 232 5.09 -14.83 6.28
N THR A 233 4.19 -14.06 5.63
CA THR A 233 4.50 -12.75 5.10
C THR A 233 3.55 -11.67 5.64
N HIS A 234 4.05 -10.43 5.69
CA HIS A 234 3.31 -9.28 6.23
C HIS A 234 2.43 -8.63 5.15
N GLY A 235 1.56 -7.69 5.53
CA GLY A 235 0.84 -6.83 4.62
C GLY A 235 1.60 -5.53 4.31
N PHE A 236 0.95 -4.66 3.53
CA PHE A 236 1.48 -3.34 3.18
C PHE A 236 1.86 -2.54 4.44
N GLY A 237 3.01 -1.85 4.39
CA GLY A 237 3.55 -1.10 5.54
C GLY A 237 4.20 -1.98 6.62
N GLY A 238 4.20 -3.30 6.45
CA GLY A 238 4.97 -4.21 7.29
C GLY A 238 6.46 -4.16 6.96
N THR A 239 7.29 -4.53 7.93
CA THR A 239 8.75 -4.56 7.78
C THR A 239 9.35 -5.80 8.41
N LEU A 240 10.54 -6.18 7.97
CA LEU A 240 11.30 -7.28 8.55
C LEU A 240 11.54 -7.09 10.06
N ASN A 241 11.80 -5.85 10.51
CA ASN A 241 11.92 -5.52 11.92
C ASN A 241 10.58 -5.62 12.67
N GLY A 242 9.49 -5.23 12.04
CA GLY A 242 8.14 -5.41 12.57
C GLY A 242 7.78 -6.88 12.78
N LEU A 243 8.14 -7.75 11.84
CA LEU A 243 7.98 -9.20 11.98
C LEU A 243 8.78 -9.74 13.17
N ARG A 244 10.03 -9.34 13.32
CA ARG A 244 10.89 -9.72 14.44
C ARG A 244 10.34 -9.22 15.78
N ALA A 245 9.90 -7.97 15.83
CA ALA A 245 9.44 -7.33 17.05
C ALA A 245 8.10 -7.88 17.55
N ARG A 246 7.15 -8.05 16.62
CA ARG A 246 5.77 -8.36 16.96
C ARG A 246 5.48 -9.86 16.95
N TYR A 247 5.85 -10.56 15.87
CA TYR A 247 5.39 -11.94 15.67
C TYR A 247 6.31 -12.97 16.31
N ALA A 248 7.63 -12.81 16.25
CA ALA A 248 8.54 -13.83 16.76
C ALA A 248 8.33 -14.16 18.25
N PRO A 249 8.17 -13.18 19.18
CA PRO A 249 7.89 -13.48 20.59
C PRO A 249 6.56 -14.22 20.78
N ILE A 250 5.53 -13.79 20.08
CA ILE A 250 4.18 -14.39 20.18
C ILE A 250 4.23 -15.84 19.75
N LEU A 251 4.76 -16.11 18.57
CA LEU A 251 4.83 -17.46 18.01
C LEU A 251 5.69 -18.39 18.87
N TYR A 252 6.84 -17.91 19.35
CA TYR A 252 7.72 -18.67 20.23
C TYR A 252 7.03 -19.04 21.54
N ASP A 253 6.38 -18.07 22.19
CA ASP A 253 5.70 -18.28 23.46
C ASP A 253 4.52 -19.24 23.33
N ARG A 254 3.76 -19.13 22.25
CA ARG A 254 2.61 -20.02 22.00
C ARG A 254 3.06 -21.46 21.75
N MET A 255 4.15 -21.68 21.02
CA MET A 255 4.77 -23.01 20.90
C MET A 255 5.28 -23.51 22.25
N LYS A 256 5.96 -22.67 23.03
CA LYS A 256 6.51 -23.00 24.35
C LYS A 256 5.42 -23.36 25.38
N GLN A 257 4.27 -22.71 25.27
CA GLN A 257 3.09 -22.99 26.11
C GLN A 257 2.26 -24.18 25.64
N GLY A 258 2.60 -24.78 24.50
CA GLY A 258 1.82 -25.88 23.89
C GLY A 258 0.46 -25.45 23.32
N LYS A 259 0.23 -24.16 23.12
CA LYS A 259 -0.98 -23.63 22.48
C LYS A 259 -1.01 -23.91 20.98
N MET A 260 0.16 -23.96 20.36
CA MET A 260 0.33 -24.37 18.98
C MET A 260 1.43 -25.43 18.84
N PRO A 261 1.40 -26.26 17.79
CA PRO A 261 2.44 -27.25 17.56
C PRO A 261 3.78 -26.60 17.23
N GLU A 262 4.87 -27.34 17.52
CA GLU A 262 6.22 -26.91 17.15
C GLU A 262 6.43 -27.01 15.64
N MET A 263 6.63 -25.87 15.01
CA MET A 263 6.92 -25.69 13.58
C MET A 263 8.10 -24.75 13.41
N ILE A 264 8.74 -24.77 12.26
CA ILE A 264 9.68 -23.70 11.87
C ILE A 264 8.89 -22.60 11.18
N TRP A 265 9.08 -21.35 11.62
CA TRP A 265 8.46 -20.19 11.00
C TRP A 265 9.49 -19.40 10.21
N VAL A 266 9.23 -19.16 8.95
CA VAL A 266 10.02 -18.27 8.10
C VAL A 266 9.25 -16.99 7.91
N LEU A 267 9.67 -15.94 8.60
CA LEU A 267 9.06 -14.62 8.56
C LEU A 267 9.68 -13.86 7.40
N LEU A 268 8.97 -13.84 6.28
CA LEU A 268 9.44 -13.32 4.99
C LEU A 268 9.27 -11.80 4.91
N ASP A 269 10.29 -11.11 4.43
CA ASP A 269 10.21 -9.70 4.05
C ASP A 269 9.64 -9.58 2.63
N GLU A 270 8.51 -8.91 2.47
CA GLU A 270 7.96 -8.58 1.15
C GLU A 270 8.03 -7.08 0.84
N SER A 271 8.69 -6.31 1.70
CA SER A 271 8.87 -4.88 1.47
C SER A 271 9.85 -4.59 0.33
N SER A 272 9.59 -3.51 -0.37
CA SER A 272 10.44 -2.97 -1.43
C SER A 272 10.45 -1.45 -1.36
N PRO A 273 11.39 -0.76 -2.03
CA PRO A 273 11.39 0.70 -2.09
C PRO A 273 10.12 1.32 -2.71
N THR A 274 9.26 0.51 -3.33
CA THR A 274 8.02 0.92 -3.97
C THR A 274 6.76 0.36 -3.27
N GLY A 275 6.90 -0.14 -2.05
CA GLY A 275 5.82 -0.73 -1.26
C GLY A 275 6.05 -2.22 -0.98
N THR A 276 5.20 -3.10 -1.51
CA THR A 276 5.33 -4.55 -1.44
C THR A 276 5.57 -5.15 -2.82
N HIS A 277 6.21 -6.32 -2.88
CA HIS A 277 6.36 -7.07 -4.14
C HIS A 277 5.40 -8.25 -4.26
N GLU A 278 4.57 -8.50 -3.24
CA GLU A 278 3.52 -9.53 -3.23
C GLU A 278 4.02 -10.95 -3.57
N PHE A 279 5.30 -11.20 -3.56
CA PHE A 279 5.92 -12.41 -4.12
C PHE A 279 5.40 -12.78 -5.52
N ALA A 280 4.95 -11.80 -6.29
CA ALA A 280 4.54 -11.97 -7.68
C ALA A 280 5.75 -11.80 -8.61
N ASP A 281 5.76 -12.57 -9.71
CA ASP A 281 6.70 -12.33 -10.80
C ASP A 281 6.16 -11.16 -11.64
N SER A 282 6.81 -10.00 -11.52
CA SER A 282 6.36 -8.75 -12.09
C SER A 282 7.35 -8.18 -13.09
N VAL A 283 6.84 -7.60 -14.18
CA VAL A 283 7.67 -6.89 -15.18
C VAL A 283 8.33 -5.63 -14.61
N ASN A 284 7.83 -5.11 -13.49
CA ASN A 284 8.38 -3.92 -12.84
C ASN A 284 9.26 -4.25 -11.63
N ASN A 285 8.85 -5.20 -10.78
CA ASN A 285 9.53 -5.54 -9.53
C ASN A 285 10.48 -6.75 -9.63
N GLY A 286 10.39 -7.53 -10.72
CA GLY A 286 11.19 -8.73 -10.90
C GLY A 286 10.50 -10.02 -10.45
N PRO A 287 11.16 -11.18 -10.65
CA PRO A 287 10.58 -12.50 -10.47
C PRO A 287 10.70 -12.99 -9.00
N TRP A 288 9.98 -12.36 -8.07
CA TRP A 288 10.05 -12.65 -6.64
C TRP A 288 9.48 -14.02 -6.25
N GLY A 289 8.40 -14.47 -6.91
CA GLY A 289 7.85 -15.81 -6.68
C GLY A 289 8.80 -16.90 -7.16
N THR A 290 9.40 -16.70 -8.33
CA THR A 290 10.47 -17.59 -8.84
C THR A 290 11.66 -17.60 -7.89
N ALA A 291 12.15 -16.46 -7.41
CA ALA A 291 13.26 -16.38 -6.47
C ALA A 291 12.96 -17.10 -5.15
N LEU A 292 11.75 -16.90 -4.58
CA LEU A 292 11.32 -17.58 -3.37
C LEU A 292 11.37 -19.11 -3.53
N THR A 293 10.78 -19.61 -4.61
CA THR A 293 10.55 -21.05 -4.80
C THR A 293 11.78 -21.80 -5.30
N THR A 294 12.65 -21.16 -6.09
CA THR A 294 13.83 -21.80 -6.69
C THR A 294 15.15 -21.52 -5.97
N GLU A 295 15.22 -20.44 -5.18
CA GLU A 295 16.46 -20.04 -4.52
C GLU A 295 16.35 -20.08 -2.99
N LEU A 296 15.43 -19.31 -2.39
CA LEU A 296 15.33 -19.15 -0.93
C LEU A 296 14.88 -20.47 -0.26
N ILE A 297 13.75 -21.04 -0.66
CA ILE A 297 13.21 -22.26 -0.05
C ILE A 297 14.24 -23.41 -0.12
N PRO A 298 14.83 -23.76 -1.26
CA PRO A 298 15.85 -24.82 -1.32
C PRO A 298 17.09 -24.51 -0.45
N ARG A 299 17.45 -23.24 -0.31
CA ARG A 299 18.59 -22.84 0.52
C ARG A 299 18.36 -23.10 2.00
N ILE A 300 17.21 -22.65 2.53
CA ILE A 300 16.91 -22.80 3.96
C ILE A 300 16.61 -24.25 4.34
N GLU A 301 16.00 -25.04 3.46
CA GLU A 301 15.74 -26.47 3.68
C GLU A 301 17.02 -27.31 3.80
N ARG A 302 18.11 -26.86 3.18
CA ARG A 302 19.43 -27.46 3.38
C ARG A 302 20.06 -27.08 4.72
N SER A 303 19.68 -25.94 5.28
CA SER A 303 20.28 -25.39 6.49
C SER A 303 19.56 -25.79 7.76
N TYR A 304 18.27 -26.09 7.68
CA TYR A 304 17.41 -26.39 8.82
C TYR A 304 16.69 -27.73 8.66
N ARG A 305 16.28 -28.32 9.78
CA ARG A 305 15.55 -29.60 9.80
C ARG A 305 14.08 -29.40 9.44
N MET A 306 13.82 -28.93 8.24
CA MET A 306 12.50 -28.77 7.65
C MET A 306 12.05 -30.08 6.99
N ASP A 307 10.74 -30.31 6.90
CA ASP A 307 10.18 -31.49 6.23
C ASP A 307 10.54 -31.57 4.73
N ALA A 308 10.79 -30.43 4.09
CA ALA A 308 11.25 -30.29 2.71
C ALA A 308 10.41 -31.08 1.68
N ARG A 309 9.10 -31.10 1.87
CA ARG A 309 8.12 -31.75 0.99
C ARG A 309 6.85 -30.90 0.91
N THR A 310 6.04 -31.07 -0.12
CA THR A 310 4.82 -30.30 -0.34
C THR A 310 3.93 -30.25 0.92
N SER A 311 3.60 -31.42 1.51
CA SER A 311 2.76 -31.46 2.72
C SER A 311 3.45 -31.00 4.02
N GLY A 312 4.61 -30.41 3.93
CA GLY A 312 5.35 -29.81 5.05
C GLY A 312 5.70 -28.35 4.83
N ARG A 313 5.25 -27.71 3.71
CA ARG A 313 5.43 -26.29 3.39
C ARG A 313 4.10 -25.61 3.36
N PHE A 314 3.89 -24.61 4.18
CA PHE A 314 2.64 -23.89 4.32
C PHE A 314 2.84 -22.40 4.18
N LEU A 315 1.80 -21.73 3.71
CA LEU A 315 1.77 -20.30 3.48
C LEU A 315 0.75 -19.64 4.42
N GLN A 316 1.13 -18.56 5.06
CA GLN A 316 0.21 -17.68 5.78
C GLN A 316 0.59 -16.22 5.54
N GLY A 317 -0.41 -15.37 5.37
CA GLY A 317 -0.24 -13.94 5.25
C GLY A 317 -1.52 -13.18 5.56
N HIS A 318 -1.37 -11.88 5.78
CA HIS A 318 -2.48 -10.99 6.10
C HIS A 318 -2.47 -9.79 5.15
N SER A 319 -3.67 -9.35 4.69
CA SER A 319 -3.78 -8.19 3.78
C SER A 319 -3.04 -8.44 2.46
N SER A 320 -2.10 -7.57 2.05
CA SER A 320 -1.23 -7.82 0.89
C SER A 320 -0.50 -9.16 0.99
N GLY A 321 0.03 -9.52 2.18
CA GLY A 321 0.60 -10.84 2.42
C GLY A 321 -0.42 -11.98 2.26
N GLY A 322 -1.68 -11.72 2.53
CA GLY A 322 -2.79 -12.67 2.27
C GLY A 322 -2.99 -12.91 0.78
N TRP A 323 -2.95 -11.86 -0.03
CA TRP A 323 -2.98 -11.98 -1.49
C TRP A 323 -1.75 -12.71 -2.01
N ALA A 324 -0.56 -12.32 -1.54
CA ALA A 324 0.71 -12.94 -1.91
C ALA A 324 0.70 -14.46 -1.70
N THR A 325 0.15 -14.92 -0.57
CA THR A 325 0.10 -16.36 -0.26
C THR A 325 -0.95 -17.10 -1.09
N LEU A 326 -2.08 -16.48 -1.44
CA LEU A 326 -3.03 -17.02 -2.41
C LEU A 326 -2.40 -17.12 -3.80
N TRP A 327 -1.71 -16.08 -4.24
CA TRP A 327 -0.99 -16.05 -5.50
C TRP A 327 0.07 -17.14 -5.59
N LEU A 328 0.92 -17.27 -4.57
CA LEU A 328 1.94 -18.31 -4.49
C LEU A 328 1.33 -19.72 -4.50
N GLN A 329 0.23 -19.96 -3.77
CA GLN A 329 -0.42 -21.26 -3.75
C GLN A 329 -1.01 -21.64 -5.11
N THR A 330 -1.62 -20.68 -5.81
CA THR A 330 -2.27 -20.92 -7.10
C THR A 330 -1.25 -21.03 -8.25
N THR A 331 -0.17 -20.26 -8.20
CA THR A 331 0.90 -20.26 -9.20
C THR A 331 1.84 -21.46 -9.03
N TYR A 332 2.12 -21.88 -7.77
CA TYR A 332 3.04 -22.99 -7.47
C TYR A 332 2.35 -24.12 -6.68
N PRO A 333 1.27 -24.72 -7.19
CA PRO A 333 0.39 -25.62 -6.42
C PRO A 333 1.06 -26.92 -5.96
N LYS A 334 2.17 -27.31 -6.60
CA LYS A 334 2.95 -28.50 -6.26
C LYS A 334 3.99 -28.27 -5.16
N ILE A 335 4.33 -27.01 -4.88
CA ILE A 335 5.36 -26.67 -3.90
C ILE A 335 4.79 -26.65 -2.49
N PHE A 336 3.60 -26.07 -2.31
CA PHE A 336 2.98 -25.83 -1.01
C PHE A 336 1.85 -26.80 -0.70
N GLY A 337 1.74 -27.17 0.56
CA GLY A 337 0.71 -28.06 1.11
C GLY A 337 -0.61 -27.37 1.41
N GLY A 338 -0.62 -26.05 1.45
CA GLY A 338 -1.79 -25.21 1.65
C GLY A 338 -1.43 -23.77 1.97
N THR A 339 -2.39 -22.88 1.77
CA THR A 339 -2.35 -21.48 2.20
C THR A 339 -3.47 -21.19 3.18
N TRP A 340 -3.17 -20.39 4.21
CA TRP A 340 -4.12 -19.82 5.17
C TRP A 340 -4.05 -18.31 5.08
N SER A 341 -4.81 -17.77 4.16
CA SER A 341 -4.87 -16.34 3.90
C SER A 341 -5.83 -15.65 4.86
N THR A 342 -5.45 -14.50 5.40
CA THR A 342 -6.31 -13.72 6.30
C THR A 342 -6.54 -12.33 5.74
N SER A 343 -7.80 -11.94 5.57
CA SER A 343 -8.23 -10.64 5.01
C SER A 343 -7.37 -10.22 3.81
N PRO A 344 -7.25 -11.07 2.76
CA PRO A 344 -6.38 -10.79 1.62
C PRO A 344 -6.82 -9.54 0.87
N ASP A 345 -5.88 -8.83 0.27
CA ASP A 345 -6.16 -7.86 -0.76
C ASP A 345 -7.00 -8.49 -1.90
N PRO A 346 -7.69 -7.70 -2.73
CA PRO A 346 -8.68 -8.23 -3.66
C PRO A 346 -8.14 -9.36 -4.55
N SER A 347 -8.71 -10.55 -4.42
CA SER A 347 -8.39 -11.74 -5.23
C SER A 347 -9.23 -11.83 -6.51
N ASP A 348 -10.22 -10.95 -6.63
CA ASP A 348 -11.07 -10.74 -7.80
C ASP A 348 -11.21 -9.22 -8.00
N PHE A 349 -10.71 -8.70 -9.11
CA PHE A 349 -10.73 -7.26 -9.35
C PHE A 349 -12.07 -6.74 -9.86
N HIS A 350 -13.11 -7.59 -9.98
CA HIS A 350 -14.51 -7.14 -9.97
C HIS A 350 -14.92 -6.57 -8.60
N PHE A 351 -14.16 -6.89 -7.55
CA PHE A 351 -14.35 -6.44 -6.17
C PHE A 351 -13.05 -5.83 -5.62
N PHE A 352 -12.47 -4.87 -6.36
CA PHE A 352 -11.28 -4.15 -5.87
C PHE A 352 -11.71 -3.17 -4.78
N SER A 353 -11.75 -3.66 -3.53
CA SER A 353 -12.51 -3.08 -2.41
C SER A 353 -14.00 -2.94 -2.79
N THR A 354 -14.44 -1.76 -3.23
CA THR A 354 -15.83 -1.49 -3.66
C THR A 354 -15.96 -1.16 -5.14
N ILE A 355 -14.89 -1.36 -5.93
CA ILE A 355 -14.81 -0.97 -7.35
C ILE A 355 -14.77 -2.22 -8.23
N ASP A 356 -15.60 -2.27 -9.28
CA ASP A 356 -15.39 -3.19 -10.39
C ASP A 356 -14.46 -2.54 -11.43
N LEU A 357 -13.18 -2.99 -11.44
CA LEU A 357 -12.19 -2.44 -12.38
C LEU A 357 -12.49 -2.71 -13.85
N TYR A 358 -13.40 -3.65 -14.14
CA TYR A 358 -13.73 -4.09 -15.51
C TYR A 358 -15.06 -3.53 -16.02
N ALA A 359 -15.78 -2.79 -15.18
CA ALA A 359 -17.03 -2.17 -15.58
C ALA A 359 -16.82 -1.13 -16.68
N PRO A 360 -17.75 -1.00 -17.64
CA PRO A 360 -17.69 0.09 -18.61
C PRO A 360 -17.64 1.45 -17.92
N HIS A 361 -16.68 2.30 -18.29
CA HIS A 361 -16.47 3.62 -17.69
C HIS A 361 -16.20 3.58 -16.19
N ALA A 362 -15.54 2.53 -15.70
CA ALA A 362 -15.16 2.42 -14.31
C ALA A 362 -14.35 3.63 -13.86
N ASN A 363 -14.66 4.13 -12.67
CA ASN A 363 -13.95 5.25 -12.07
C ASN A 363 -13.52 4.92 -10.64
N PHE A 364 -12.28 5.27 -10.30
CA PHE A 364 -11.69 4.93 -9.01
C PHE A 364 -12.24 5.80 -7.86
N TYR A 365 -12.73 7.01 -8.19
CA TYR A 365 -13.20 7.99 -7.21
C TYR A 365 -14.72 8.02 -7.04
N TYR A 366 -15.46 7.63 -8.08
CA TYR A 366 -16.91 7.77 -8.11
C TYR A 366 -17.59 6.48 -8.54
N ALA A 367 -18.60 6.08 -7.79
CA ALA A 367 -19.52 5.03 -8.20
C ALA A 367 -20.42 5.51 -9.37
N ALA A 368 -21.13 4.59 -10.01
CA ALA A 368 -21.98 4.88 -11.17
C ALA A 368 -23.09 5.92 -10.87
N ASP A 369 -23.50 6.07 -9.63
CA ASP A 369 -24.48 7.07 -9.17
C ASP A 369 -23.85 8.44 -8.83
N GLY A 370 -22.53 8.60 -9.03
CA GLY A 370 -21.78 9.82 -8.74
C GLY A 370 -21.38 10.00 -7.27
N THR A 371 -21.66 9.05 -6.40
CA THR A 371 -21.17 9.08 -5.02
C THR A 371 -19.70 8.73 -4.93
N LEU A 372 -19.01 9.26 -3.90
CA LEU A 372 -17.60 8.94 -3.67
C LEU A 372 -17.43 7.47 -3.25
N THR A 373 -16.51 6.77 -3.90
CA THR A 373 -16.17 5.38 -3.62
C THR A 373 -15.48 5.24 -2.26
N PRO A 374 -16.07 4.55 -1.27
CA PRO A 374 -15.47 4.38 0.04
C PRO A 374 -14.26 3.42 -0.02
N ILE A 375 -13.29 3.63 0.88
CA ILE A 375 -12.13 2.73 1.06
C ILE A 375 -11.99 2.22 2.49
N LEU A 376 -12.37 3.01 3.46
CA LEU A 376 -12.31 2.62 4.87
C LEU A 376 -13.71 2.63 5.47
N ARG A 377 -14.02 1.60 6.27
CA ARG A 377 -15.21 1.57 7.11
C ARG A 377 -14.88 1.13 8.54
N ASP A 378 -15.73 1.55 9.46
CA ASP A 378 -15.79 1.05 10.83
C ASP A 378 -17.24 0.79 11.19
N HIS A 379 -17.55 -0.42 11.65
CA HIS A 379 -18.93 -0.87 11.94
C HIS A 379 -19.93 -0.56 10.80
N GLY A 380 -19.51 -0.82 9.55
CA GLY A 380 -20.29 -0.57 8.35
C GLY A 380 -20.38 0.90 7.91
N HIS A 381 -19.86 1.85 8.69
CA HIS A 381 -19.90 3.29 8.36
C HIS A 381 -18.63 3.70 7.60
N PRO A 382 -18.75 4.29 6.39
CA PRO A 382 -17.61 4.82 5.65
C PRO A 382 -16.87 5.92 6.43
N LEU A 383 -15.55 5.80 6.54
CA LEU A 383 -14.67 6.77 7.20
C LEU A 383 -13.91 7.65 6.21
N SER A 384 -13.51 7.09 5.08
CA SER A 384 -12.80 7.79 4.01
C SER A 384 -13.11 7.18 2.65
N ASN A 385 -12.64 7.84 1.59
CA ASN A 385 -12.88 7.46 0.21
C ASN A 385 -11.57 7.36 -0.60
N MET A 386 -11.65 6.71 -1.77
CA MET A 386 -10.50 6.46 -2.66
C MET A 386 -9.80 7.75 -3.11
N ARG A 387 -10.57 8.83 -3.32
CA ARG A 387 -9.99 10.12 -3.72
C ARG A 387 -9.12 10.73 -2.61
N GLN A 388 -9.54 10.57 -1.35
CA GLN A 388 -8.73 11.02 -0.20
C GLN A 388 -7.46 10.18 -0.05
N LEU A 389 -7.54 8.86 -0.18
CA LEU A 389 -6.38 7.98 -0.14
C LEU A 389 -5.38 8.33 -1.24
N ALA A 390 -5.83 8.37 -2.49
CA ALA A 390 -4.97 8.68 -3.63
C ALA A 390 -4.34 10.08 -3.53
N GLY A 391 -5.09 11.07 -3.04
CA GLY A 391 -4.59 12.43 -2.83
C GLY A 391 -3.53 12.50 -1.74
N LEU A 392 -3.72 11.79 -0.63
CA LEU A 392 -2.73 11.70 0.44
C LEU A 392 -1.45 11.01 -0.05
N GLU A 393 -1.57 9.83 -0.68
CA GLU A 393 -0.42 9.10 -1.20
C GLU A 393 0.40 9.94 -2.20
N ALA A 394 -0.26 10.68 -3.09
CA ALA A 394 0.42 11.55 -4.06
C ALA A 394 1.26 12.64 -3.40
N VAL A 395 0.83 13.16 -2.26
CA VAL A 395 1.56 14.18 -1.49
C VAL A 395 2.69 13.54 -0.69
N LEU A 396 2.45 12.40 -0.04
CA LEU A 396 3.47 11.72 0.77
C LEU A 396 4.65 11.26 -0.08
N GLY A 397 4.41 10.75 -1.28
CA GLY A 397 5.51 10.45 -2.21
C GLY A 397 5.10 9.64 -3.44
N PRO A 398 5.74 9.87 -4.58
CA PRO A 398 5.48 9.12 -5.80
C PRO A 398 6.15 7.73 -5.82
N TYR A 399 6.96 7.41 -4.82
CA TYR A 399 7.75 6.17 -4.78
C TYR A 399 6.99 5.02 -4.14
N GLY A 400 6.08 5.28 -3.23
CA GLY A 400 5.33 4.30 -2.47
C GLY A 400 3.90 4.78 -2.22
N GLY A 401 3.22 4.06 -1.34
CA GLY A 401 1.80 4.14 -1.13
C GLY A 401 1.15 2.88 -1.67
N GLN A 402 0.01 2.48 -1.12
CA GLN A 402 -0.57 1.19 -1.45
C GLN A 402 -1.06 1.12 -2.90
N LEU A 403 -1.64 2.22 -3.41
CA LEU A 403 -2.11 2.28 -4.80
C LEU A 403 -0.94 2.22 -5.80
N ALA A 404 0.13 2.96 -5.52
CA ALA A 404 1.34 2.89 -6.34
C ALA A 404 2.04 1.53 -6.22
N SER A 405 2.04 0.90 -5.04
CA SER A 405 2.58 -0.44 -4.83
C SER A 405 1.87 -1.48 -5.71
N PHE A 406 0.53 -1.45 -5.77
CA PHE A 406 -0.23 -2.32 -6.68
C PHE A 406 0.16 -2.10 -8.15
N GLU A 407 0.33 -0.86 -8.58
CA GLU A 407 0.78 -0.57 -9.95
C GLU A 407 2.19 -1.11 -10.21
N TRP A 408 3.11 -1.00 -9.25
CA TRP A 408 4.45 -1.59 -9.36
C TRP A 408 4.42 -3.11 -9.48
N VAL A 409 3.45 -3.78 -8.87
CA VAL A 409 3.30 -5.24 -8.98
C VAL A 409 2.54 -5.62 -10.25
N PHE A 410 1.36 -5.02 -10.48
CA PHE A 410 0.36 -5.55 -11.40
C PHE A 410 0.32 -4.87 -12.76
N SER A 411 0.85 -3.64 -12.92
CA SER A 411 0.73 -2.90 -14.18
C SER A 411 1.76 -3.32 -15.22
N PRO A 412 1.44 -3.16 -16.53
CA PRO A 412 2.45 -3.25 -17.56
C PRO A 412 3.46 -2.11 -17.42
N ARG A 413 4.67 -2.33 -17.93
CA ARG A 413 5.71 -1.29 -17.93
C ARG A 413 5.45 -0.27 -19.02
N GLY A 414 5.47 1.01 -18.64
CA GLY A 414 5.35 2.13 -19.55
C GLY A 414 6.65 2.44 -20.32
N PRO A 415 6.58 3.32 -21.32
CA PRO A 415 7.73 3.69 -22.15
C PRO A 415 8.82 4.45 -21.40
N ASP A 416 8.50 5.03 -20.24
CA ASP A 416 9.42 5.69 -19.33
C ASP A 416 10.11 4.72 -18.35
N GLY A 417 9.81 3.43 -18.45
CA GLY A 417 10.34 2.38 -17.56
C GLY A 417 9.60 2.24 -16.22
N ARG A 418 8.56 3.04 -15.98
CA ARG A 418 7.69 2.96 -14.79
C ARG A 418 6.43 2.14 -15.08
N PRO A 419 5.70 1.68 -14.05
CA PRO A 419 4.38 1.10 -14.25
C PRO A 419 3.43 2.08 -14.93
N MET A 420 2.62 1.60 -15.85
CA MET A 420 1.50 2.39 -16.35
C MET A 420 0.47 2.55 -15.22
N PRO A 421 -0.04 3.77 -14.99
CA PRO A 421 -1.03 4.00 -13.94
C PRO A 421 -2.35 3.29 -14.27
N LEU A 422 -2.95 2.64 -13.26
CA LEU A 422 -4.26 2.01 -13.41
C LEU A 422 -5.36 3.04 -13.69
N PHE A 423 -5.23 4.23 -13.12
CA PHE A 423 -6.24 5.28 -13.24
C PHE A 423 -5.62 6.67 -13.27
N ASN A 424 -6.34 7.61 -13.86
CA ASN A 424 -5.97 9.02 -13.88
C ASN A 424 -6.10 9.61 -12.47
N ARG A 425 -4.99 10.06 -11.86
CA ARG A 425 -4.96 10.61 -10.49
C ARG A 425 -5.79 11.88 -10.29
N THR A 426 -6.13 12.60 -11.37
CA THR A 426 -6.96 13.81 -11.31
C THR A 426 -8.44 13.48 -11.41
N THR A 427 -8.83 12.64 -12.37
CA THR A 427 -10.25 12.37 -12.68
C THR A 427 -10.78 11.09 -12.05
N GLY A 428 -9.91 10.14 -11.72
CA GLY A 428 -10.28 8.81 -11.24
C GLY A 428 -10.59 7.82 -12.35
N ASP A 429 -10.59 8.23 -13.63
CA ASP A 429 -10.93 7.35 -14.76
C ASP A 429 -9.93 6.20 -14.85
N ILE A 430 -10.44 4.97 -14.86
CA ILE A 430 -9.64 3.76 -14.98
C ILE A 430 -9.22 3.56 -16.43
N ASP A 431 -7.93 3.25 -16.64
CA ASP A 431 -7.43 2.84 -17.96
C ASP A 431 -7.85 1.37 -18.23
N PRO A 432 -8.76 1.14 -19.22
CA PRO A 432 -9.26 -0.20 -19.46
C PRO A 432 -8.20 -1.16 -20.02
N ALA A 433 -7.14 -0.65 -20.66
CA ALA A 433 -6.05 -1.50 -21.14
C ALA A 433 -5.18 -1.99 -19.98
N VAL A 434 -4.90 -1.12 -19.01
CA VAL A 434 -4.16 -1.49 -17.79
C VAL A 434 -5.02 -2.44 -16.94
N ALA A 435 -6.30 -2.16 -16.75
CA ALA A 435 -7.21 -3.06 -16.02
C ALA A 435 -7.31 -4.45 -16.70
N SER A 436 -7.35 -4.51 -18.01
CA SER A 436 -7.34 -5.78 -18.77
C SER A 436 -6.02 -6.55 -18.60
N TYR A 437 -4.88 -5.84 -18.50
CA TYR A 437 -3.58 -6.45 -18.20
C TYR A 437 -3.58 -7.04 -16.79
N TRP A 438 -4.07 -6.32 -15.79
CA TRP A 438 -4.21 -6.82 -14.41
C TRP A 438 -5.07 -8.08 -14.38
N ARG A 439 -6.21 -8.06 -15.08
CA ARG A 439 -7.12 -9.21 -15.20
C ARG A 439 -6.42 -10.46 -15.69
N SER A 440 -5.70 -10.34 -16.78
CA SER A 440 -5.09 -11.50 -17.46
C SER A 440 -3.82 -12.02 -16.79
N HIS A 441 -3.18 -11.22 -15.89
CA HIS A 441 -1.89 -11.58 -15.31
C HIS A 441 -1.94 -11.79 -13.79
N TYR A 442 -2.84 -11.11 -13.05
CA TYR A 442 -2.78 -11.07 -11.59
C TYR A 442 -4.12 -11.26 -10.88
N ASP A 443 -5.25 -11.27 -11.59
CA ASP A 443 -6.54 -11.59 -11.00
C ASP A 443 -6.59 -13.09 -10.69
N ILE A 444 -6.62 -13.44 -9.38
CA ILE A 444 -6.54 -14.83 -8.92
C ILE A 444 -7.78 -15.61 -9.37
N VAL A 445 -8.96 -14.99 -9.36
CA VAL A 445 -10.20 -15.64 -9.81
C VAL A 445 -10.14 -15.94 -11.30
N GLU A 446 -9.66 -15.04 -12.12
CA GLU A 446 -9.51 -15.26 -13.57
C GLU A 446 -8.40 -16.28 -13.87
N HIS A 447 -7.29 -16.26 -13.14
CA HIS A 447 -6.25 -17.29 -13.20
C HIS A 447 -6.82 -18.68 -12.89
N LEU A 448 -7.58 -18.82 -11.81
CA LEU A 448 -8.23 -20.08 -11.47
C LEU A 448 -9.22 -20.56 -12.53
N LYS A 449 -10.06 -19.68 -13.08
CA LYS A 449 -11.00 -20.03 -14.15
C LYS A 449 -10.29 -20.52 -15.41
N THR A 450 -9.19 -19.85 -15.77
CA THR A 450 -8.43 -20.13 -16.99
C THR A 450 -7.65 -21.45 -16.87
N ASP A 451 -6.96 -21.63 -15.76
CA ASP A 451 -5.95 -22.69 -15.62
C ASP A 451 -6.40 -23.90 -14.79
N TRP A 452 -7.65 -23.90 -14.30
CA TRP A 452 -8.15 -24.94 -13.40
C TRP A 452 -7.93 -26.35 -13.90
N LYS A 453 -8.05 -26.60 -15.20
CA LYS A 453 -7.85 -27.93 -15.77
C LYS A 453 -6.44 -28.48 -15.53
N SER A 454 -5.44 -27.59 -15.42
CA SER A 454 -4.04 -27.94 -15.21
C SER A 454 -3.61 -27.92 -13.75
N ILE A 455 -4.18 -27.01 -12.92
CA ILE A 455 -3.73 -26.79 -11.55
C ILE A 455 -4.72 -27.29 -10.49
N GLY A 456 -5.99 -27.46 -10.84
CA GLY A 456 -7.06 -27.75 -9.89
C GLY A 456 -6.86 -29.04 -9.11
N HIS A 457 -6.28 -30.09 -9.73
CA HIS A 457 -5.94 -31.33 -9.04
C HIS A 457 -5.00 -31.10 -7.86
N ASP A 458 -4.01 -30.24 -8.04
CA ASP A 458 -2.98 -29.94 -7.04
C ASP A 458 -3.43 -28.91 -5.99
N LEU A 459 -4.59 -28.25 -6.21
CA LEU A 459 -5.18 -27.25 -5.32
C LEU A 459 -6.30 -27.77 -4.41
N GLN A 460 -6.75 -29.01 -4.61
CA GLN A 460 -7.88 -29.58 -3.85
C GLN A 460 -7.66 -29.48 -2.35
N GLY A 461 -8.54 -28.72 -1.66
CA GLY A 461 -8.54 -28.56 -0.20
C GLY A 461 -7.33 -27.79 0.36
N LYS A 462 -6.58 -27.06 -0.47
CA LYS A 462 -5.38 -26.33 -0.06
C LYS A 462 -5.59 -24.83 0.16
N ILE A 463 -6.75 -24.30 -0.19
CA ILE A 463 -7.04 -22.86 -0.07
C ILE A 463 -7.96 -22.64 1.14
N HIS A 464 -7.39 -22.01 2.17
CA HIS A 464 -8.07 -21.60 3.39
C HIS A 464 -8.04 -20.08 3.47
N LEU A 465 -9.17 -19.46 3.83
CA LEU A 465 -9.28 -18.03 3.95
C LEU A 465 -10.13 -17.65 5.16
N VAL A 466 -9.69 -16.65 5.91
CA VAL A 466 -10.45 -16.06 7.03
C VAL A 466 -10.54 -14.55 6.80
N VAL A 467 -11.75 -14.02 6.84
CA VAL A 467 -12.00 -12.57 6.69
C VAL A 467 -13.14 -12.12 7.59
N GLY A 468 -13.09 -10.90 8.07
CA GLY A 468 -14.18 -10.28 8.81
C GLY A 468 -15.30 -9.82 7.87
N THR A 469 -16.59 -9.97 8.27
CA THR A 469 -17.72 -9.45 7.48
C THR A 469 -17.84 -7.92 7.55
N ASP A 470 -17.07 -7.27 8.43
CA ASP A 470 -16.91 -5.83 8.51
C ASP A 470 -15.45 -5.44 8.27
N ASP A 471 -14.81 -6.11 7.29
CA ASP A 471 -13.41 -5.81 6.95
C ASP A 471 -13.27 -4.34 6.61
N THR A 472 -12.32 -3.67 7.25
CA THR A 472 -12.13 -2.21 7.18
C THR A 472 -11.96 -1.71 5.75
N PHE A 473 -11.36 -2.53 4.86
CA PHE A 473 -11.05 -2.18 3.47
C PHE A 473 -12.02 -2.84 2.48
N TYR A 474 -13.16 -3.39 2.94
CA TYR A 474 -14.17 -4.06 2.10
C TYR A 474 -13.64 -5.31 1.37
N LEU A 475 -12.69 -6.04 1.95
CA LEU A 475 -12.03 -7.17 1.30
C LEU A 475 -12.89 -8.45 1.31
N ASP A 476 -13.95 -8.48 2.09
CA ASP A 476 -14.91 -9.58 2.16
C ASP A 476 -15.63 -9.85 0.83
N GLY A 477 -15.86 -8.83 -0.01
CA GLY A 477 -16.49 -8.99 -1.31
C GLY A 477 -15.69 -9.88 -2.27
N ALA A 478 -14.39 -9.61 -2.41
CA ALA A 478 -13.50 -10.44 -3.24
C ALA A 478 -13.35 -11.87 -2.68
N ALA A 479 -13.35 -12.03 -1.34
CA ALA A 479 -13.30 -13.34 -0.71
C ALA A 479 -14.56 -14.18 -1.00
N HIS A 480 -15.76 -13.58 -1.01
CA HIS A 480 -16.99 -14.26 -1.41
C HIS A 480 -16.97 -14.70 -2.87
N SER A 481 -16.45 -13.86 -3.77
CA SER A 481 -16.29 -14.20 -5.17
C SER A 481 -15.31 -15.36 -5.38
N LEU A 482 -14.16 -15.32 -4.70
CA LEU A 482 -13.17 -16.41 -4.75
C LEU A 482 -13.76 -17.73 -4.24
N GLN A 483 -14.50 -17.71 -3.12
CA GLN A 483 -15.18 -18.91 -2.61
C GLN A 483 -16.15 -19.48 -3.65
N THR A 484 -17.03 -18.62 -4.18
CA THR A 484 -18.03 -19.02 -5.18
C THR A 484 -17.36 -19.66 -6.40
N THR A 485 -16.27 -19.06 -6.89
CA THR A 485 -15.52 -19.58 -8.03
C THR A 485 -14.90 -20.94 -7.72
N LEU A 486 -14.23 -21.10 -6.57
CA LEU A 486 -13.61 -22.37 -6.18
C LEU A 486 -14.65 -23.47 -5.97
N ASP A 487 -15.83 -23.16 -5.42
CA ASP A 487 -16.93 -24.12 -5.25
C ASP A 487 -17.44 -24.59 -6.62
N GLN A 488 -17.65 -23.67 -7.58
CA GLN A 488 -18.05 -23.99 -8.95
C GLN A 488 -17.01 -24.86 -9.68
N LEU A 489 -15.74 -24.63 -9.43
CA LEU A 489 -14.63 -25.40 -9.99
C LEU A 489 -14.37 -26.73 -9.25
N GLY A 490 -15.06 -26.99 -8.12
CA GLY A 490 -14.89 -28.18 -7.30
C GLY A 490 -13.62 -28.19 -6.46
N GLY A 491 -13.09 -27.02 -6.08
CA GLY A 491 -11.82 -26.82 -5.39
C GLY A 491 -11.81 -27.18 -3.90
N LYS A 492 -12.98 -27.37 -3.28
CA LYS A 492 -13.14 -27.65 -1.86
C LYS A 492 -12.44 -26.64 -0.95
N PRO A 493 -12.68 -25.32 -1.12
CA PRO A 493 -12.07 -24.30 -0.28
C PRO A 493 -12.59 -24.36 1.15
N GLN A 494 -11.81 -23.83 2.10
CA GLN A 494 -12.21 -23.69 3.50
C GLN A 494 -12.19 -22.21 3.88
N PHE A 495 -13.35 -21.57 3.78
CA PHE A 495 -13.49 -20.14 4.06
C PHE A 495 -14.26 -19.92 5.36
N THR A 496 -13.81 -18.94 6.13
CA THR A 496 -14.45 -18.51 7.38
C THR A 496 -14.69 -17.01 7.31
N PHE A 497 -15.96 -16.62 7.29
CA PHE A 497 -16.37 -15.22 7.40
C PHE A 497 -16.73 -14.95 8.86
N LEU A 498 -15.96 -14.11 9.54
CA LEU A 498 -16.11 -13.81 10.96
C LEU A 498 -17.10 -12.64 11.15
N PRO A 499 -18.29 -12.87 11.75
CA PRO A 499 -19.30 -11.82 11.88
C PRO A 499 -18.80 -10.60 12.65
N GLY A 500 -18.95 -9.40 12.07
CA GLY A 500 -18.62 -8.12 12.68
C GLY A 500 -17.14 -7.89 12.96
N ARG A 501 -16.24 -8.78 12.50
CA ARG A 501 -14.79 -8.54 12.63
C ARG A 501 -14.31 -7.60 11.54
N SER A 502 -13.41 -6.69 11.93
CA SER A 502 -12.71 -5.76 11.06
C SER A 502 -11.42 -6.38 10.51
N HIS A 503 -10.73 -5.67 9.64
CA HIS A 503 -9.41 -6.06 9.12
C HIS A 503 -8.38 -6.34 10.22
N PHE A 504 -8.44 -5.60 11.33
CA PHE A 504 -7.41 -5.61 12.36
C PHE A 504 -7.65 -6.56 13.52
N ASN A 505 -8.84 -7.21 13.59
CA ASN A 505 -9.20 -8.06 14.72
C ASN A 505 -9.62 -9.50 14.37
N VAL A 506 -9.31 -9.96 13.15
CA VAL A 506 -9.61 -11.33 12.69
C VAL A 506 -8.87 -12.41 13.51
N TYR A 507 -7.75 -12.07 14.15
CA TYR A 507 -6.97 -13.01 14.97
C TYR A 507 -7.49 -13.19 16.39
N VAL A 508 -8.49 -12.39 16.80
CA VAL A 508 -9.00 -12.33 18.16
C VAL A 508 -10.11 -13.38 18.38
N ASP A 509 -10.02 -14.14 19.45
CA ASP A 509 -11.14 -14.96 19.96
C ASP A 509 -11.26 -14.78 21.48
N GLY A 510 -12.40 -14.27 21.96
CA GLY A 510 -12.56 -13.83 23.34
C GLY A 510 -11.48 -12.83 23.74
N ASP A 511 -10.76 -13.12 24.81
CA ASP A 511 -9.64 -12.31 25.32
C ASP A 511 -8.30 -12.64 24.64
N ASP A 512 -8.22 -13.68 23.83
CA ASP A 512 -7.00 -14.08 23.16
C ASP A 512 -6.87 -13.40 21.80
N ARG A 513 -5.94 -12.44 21.72
CA ARG A 513 -5.69 -11.65 20.52
C ARG A 513 -5.02 -12.43 19.37
N TYR A 514 -4.58 -13.66 19.63
CA TYR A 514 -3.76 -14.44 18.70
C TYR A 514 -4.28 -15.87 18.52
N ALA A 515 -5.51 -16.15 18.96
CA ALA A 515 -6.10 -17.49 18.92
C ALA A 515 -6.15 -18.09 17.51
N LEU A 516 -6.33 -17.25 16.48
CA LEU A 516 -6.36 -17.72 15.10
C LEU A 516 -5.01 -18.31 14.67
N PHE A 517 -3.88 -17.81 15.16
CA PHE A 517 -2.56 -18.41 14.87
C PHE A 517 -2.47 -19.86 15.37
N ASP A 518 -3.00 -20.14 16.57
CA ASP A 518 -3.00 -21.50 17.12
C ASP A 518 -3.81 -22.46 16.27
N ARG A 519 -5.01 -22.01 15.85
CA ARG A 519 -5.90 -22.80 14.99
C ARG A 519 -5.24 -23.09 13.65
N ILE A 520 -4.71 -22.07 12.99
CA ILE A 520 -4.04 -22.20 11.69
C ILE A 520 -2.84 -23.14 11.79
N ALA A 521 -1.97 -22.96 12.80
CA ALA A 521 -0.81 -23.83 12.99
C ALA A 521 -1.22 -25.29 13.27
N ALA A 522 -2.31 -25.52 14.02
CA ALA A 522 -2.84 -26.85 14.26
C ALA A 522 -3.38 -27.51 12.98
N GLU A 523 -4.09 -26.75 12.14
CA GLU A 523 -4.59 -27.22 10.84
C GLU A 523 -3.44 -27.58 9.90
N MET A 524 -2.43 -26.73 9.77
CA MET A 524 -1.20 -27.00 8.99
C MET A 524 -0.48 -28.25 9.51
N TYR A 525 -0.35 -28.36 10.82
CA TYR A 525 0.31 -29.50 11.44
C TYR A 525 -0.46 -30.81 11.17
N ALA A 526 -1.79 -30.79 11.16
CA ALA A 526 -2.61 -31.95 10.81
C ALA A 526 -2.40 -32.39 9.36
N VAL A 527 -2.20 -31.46 8.42
CA VAL A 527 -1.83 -31.78 7.03
C VAL A 527 -0.44 -32.41 6.97
N ALA A 528 0.53 -31.89 7.73
CA ALA A 528 1.89 -32.41 7.76
C ALA A 528 2.01 -33.76 8.46
N ARG A 529 1.16 -34.02 9.45
CA ARG A 529 1.14 -35.20 10.34
C ARG A 529 -0.27 -35.78 10.41
N PRO A 530 -0.80 -36.32 9.32
CA PRO A 530 -2.14 -36.91 9.34
C PRO A 530 -2.20 -38.04 10.36
N ALA A 531 -3.30 -38.07 11.13
CA ALA A 531 -3.55 -39.18 12.04
C ALA A 531 -3.46 -40.52 11.28
N ARG A 532 -2.70 -41.48 11.81
CA ARG A 532 -2.66 -42.82 11.24
C ARG A 532 -4.09 -43.35 11.23
N LYS A 533 -4.63 -43.62 10.04
CA LYS A 533 -5.88 -44.39 9.94
C LYS A 533 -5.60 -45.73 10.61
N GLY A 534 -6.20 -45.97 11.78
CA GLY A 534 -6.19 -47.28 12.42
C GLY A 534 -6.71 -48.31 11.40
N HIS A 535 -5.92 -49.31 11.13
CA HIS A 535 -6.33 -50.49 10.37
C HIS A 535 -7.22 -51.35 11.22
#